data_c88b9c3900ff08a76ca5eaca12d8b486
#
_entry.id   c88b9c3900ff08a76ca5eaca12d8b486
#
_cell.length_a   1.000
_cell.length_b   1.000
_cell.length_c   1.000
_cell.angle_alpha   90.00
_cell.angle_beta   90.00
_cell.angle_gamma   90.00
#
_symmetry.space_group_name_H-M   'P 1'
#
loop_
_entity.id
_entity.type
_entity.pdbx_description
1 polymer ?
#
loop_
_entity_poly.entity_id
_entity_poly.type
_entity_poly.pdbx_seq_one_letter_code
_entity_poly.pdbx_strand_id
1 'polypeptide(L)'
;VPHPRTRLRALVVALTAFAITTSGGTAAHAAPSANELKKKIDAASAKLEDVTESYNKMRLDLKKTKADAVKLEASLKPAQTALTAATEKVQTIAATTYMQGRVGPMNVLVSGDQGSLLERMTFLEQVTRSNQQDIDAFTETTQTFAERKAALAQTQTKQTAQVKELAARKEKIEDDLQDLYDMREAAFGSATEDTGSYTGEIPDIPGSAGKAVTFAFNQIGKPYGYGDAGPNSYDCSGLTQASWAAAGKSLPHNAAAQYSATARISRSDLQPGDLVFYRSNGHVAIYVGGGKIIDAPSAGRDVLHRSIDIMTPNGYGRIK
;
A
#
# COMPACT_ATOMS: atom_id res chain seq x y z
N VAL A 1 -31.55 19.40 16.73
CA VAL A 1 -30.10 19.21 16.54
C VAL A 1 -29.49 18.88 17.89
N PRO A 2 -29.03 17.67 18.16
CA PRO A 2 -28.30 17.38 19.38
C PRO A 2 -26.79 17.26 19.07
N HIS A 3 -25.98 17.96 19.87
CA HIS A 3 -24.55 17.90 19.91
C HIS A 3 -24.02 16.53 20.35
N PRO A 4 -22.91 16.02 19.81
CA PRO A 4 -22.28 14.80 20.30
C PRO A 4 -21.57 15.05 21.64
N ARG A 5 -21.83 14.15 22.54
CA ARG A 5 -21.32 14.13 23.92
C ARG A 5 -19.82 13.86 23.93
N THR A 6 -19.07 14.85 24.39
CA THR A 6 -17.71 14.72 24.91
C THR A 6 -17.69 13.68 26.04
N ARG A 7 -17.15 12.50 25.79
CA ARG A 7 -16.85 11.54 26.84
C ARG A 7 -15.51 11.89 27.45
N LEU A 8 -15.53 12.69 28.51
CA LEU A 8 -14.43 12.84 29.46
C LEU A 8 -14.20 11.46 30.10
N ARG A 9 -13.19 10.72 29.68
CA ARG A 9 -12.69 9.58 30.43
C ARG A 9 -11.68 10.11 31.44
N ALA A 10 -12.16 10.41 32.64
CA ALA A 10 -11.31 10.64 33.79
C ALA A 10 -10.58 9.33 34.11
N LEU A 11 -9.27 9.30 33.89
CA LEU A 11 -8.39 8.26 34.37
C LEU A 11 -8.25 8.46 35.88
N VAL A 12 -9.04 7.72 36.65
CA VAL A 12 -8.86 7.61 38.10
C VAL A 12 -7.63 6.73 38.32
N VAL A 13 -6.50 7.38 38.59
CA VAL A 13 -5.37 6.71 39.20
C VAL A 13 -5.77 6.37 40.65
N ALA A 14 -6.20 5.14 40.87
CA ALA A 14 -6.47 4.61 42.19
C ALA A 14 -5.13 4.46 42.95
N LEU A 15 -4.81 5.45 43.75
CA LEU A 15 -3.82 5.33 44.81
C LEU A 15 -4.42 4.43 45.90
N THR A 16 -4.17 3.13 45.82
CA THR A 16 -4.36 2.22 46.97
C THR A 16 -3.22 2.47 47.97
N ALA A 17 -3.53 3.30 48.95
CA ALA A 17 -2.72 3.40 50.13
C ALA A 17 -2.81 2.07 50.94
N PHE A 18 -1.83 1.21 50.78
CA PHE A 18 -1.61 0.08 51.67
C PHE A 18 -0.70 0.52 52.81
N ALA A 19 -1.28 0.84 53.95
CA ALA A 19 -0.50 1.11 55.14
C ALA A 19 0.02 -0.24 55.68
N ILE A 20 1.29 -0.57 55.42
CA ILE A 20 2.05 -1.56 56.14
C ILE A 20 3.21 -0.83 56.81
N THR A 21 3.09 -0.67 58.14
CA THR A 21 4.19 -0.29 59.03
C THR A 21 5.15 -1.46 59.12
N THR A 22 6.28 -1.40 58.41
CA THR A 22 7.53 -2.07 58.79
C THR A 22 8.69 -1.28 58.19
N SER A 23 9.63 -0.94 59.04
CA SER A 23 10.92 -0.33 58.78
C SER A 23 11.69 -1.05 57.65
N GLY A 24 11.77 -0.42 56.49
CA GLY A 24 12.56 -0.89 55.36
C GLY A 24 12.50 0.17 54.27
N GLY A 25 13.63 0.70 53.85
CA GLY A 25 13.80 1.83 52.97
C GLY A 25 12.83 1.87 51.78
N THR A 26 12.07 2.94 51.67
CA THR A 26 11.32 3.26 50.48
C THR A 26 12.32 3.48 49.34
N ALA A 27 12.40 2.52 48.43
CA ALA A 27 12.97 2.78 47.13
C ALA A 27 12.02 3.82 46.48
N ALA A 28 12.32 5.10 46.68
CA ALA A 28 11.74 6.12 45.87
C ALA A 28 12.08 5.79 44.41
N HIS A 29 11.11 5.37 43.64
CA HIS A 29 11.29 5.30 42.20
C HIS A 29 11.59 6.76 41.75
N ALA A 30 12.89 7.05 41.60
CA ALA A 30 13.32 8.33 41.06
C ALA A 30 12.61 8.50 39.72
N ALA A 31 12.00 9.67 39.53
CA ALA A 31 11.45 10.03 38.22
C ALA A 31 12.52 9.74 37.15
N PRO A 32 12.15 9.17 35.99
CA PRO A 32 13.12 8.85 34.97
C PRO A 32 13.96 10.08 34.62
N SER A 33 15.27 9.89 34.52
CA SER A 33 16.17 11.00 34.18
C SER A 33 15.84 11.54 32.78
N ALA A 34 16.14 12.79 32.51
CA ALA A 34 15.93 13.39 31.18
C ALA A 34 16.56 12.56 30.04
N ASN A 35 17.71 11.91 30.30
CA ASN A 35 18.37 11.04 29.34
C ASN A 35 17.60 9.72 29.11
N GLU A 36 17.00 9.15 30.14
CA GLU A 36 16.16 7.95 30.00
C GLU A 36 14.87 8.26 29.25
N LEU A 37 14.27 9.39 29.55
CA LEU A 37 13.05 9.85 28.88
C LEU A 37 13.33 10.14 27.40
N LYS A 38 14.45 10.80 27.07
CA LYS A 38 14.91 11.00 25.71
C LYS A 38 15.08 9.67 24.93
N LYS A 39 15.73 8.68 25.54
CA LYS A 39 15.88 7.35 24.91
C LYS A 39 14.54 6.67 24.67
N LYS A 40 13.57 6.79 25.58
CA LYS A 40 12.20 6.27 25.39
C LYS A 40 11.48 6.98 24.25
N ILE A 41 11.60 8.30 24.16
CA ILE A 41 11.03 9.12 23.08
C ILE A 41 11.63 8.69 21.73
N ASP A 42 12.96 8.56 21.64
CA ASP A 42 13.62 8.15 20.40
C ASP A 42 13.17 6.74 19.96
N ALA A 43 13.04 5.81 20.91
CA ALA A 43 12.57 4.44 20.64
C ALA A 43 11.08 4.41 20.22
N ALA A 44 10.22 5.18 20.91
CA ALA A 44 8.80 5.28 20.57
C ALA A 44 8.60 5.93 19.19
N SER A 45 9.35 7.00 18.89
CA SER A 45 9.36 7.66 17.59
C SER A 45 9.76 6.71 16.48
N ALA A 46 10.84 5.94 16.69
CA ALA A 46 11.29 4.95 15.71
C ALA A 46 10.25 3.86 15.44
N LYS A 47 9.60 3.35 16.49
CA LYS A 47 8.53 2.34 16.37
C LYS A 47 7.31 2.90 15.65
N LEU A 48 6.91 4.13 15.98
CA LEU A 48 5.77 4.78 15.36
C LEU A 48 6.01 4.98 13.85
N GLU A 49 7.22 5.37 13.47
CA GLU A 49 7.61 5.53 12.07
C GLU A 49 7.55 4.19 11.30
N ASP A 50 8.02 3.08 11.90
CA ASP A 50 7.90 1.74 11.30
C ASP A 50 6.43 1.32 11.12
N VAL A 51 5.56 1.64 12.08
CA VAL A 51 4.11 1.38 11.96
C VAL A 51 3.48 2.27 10.88
N THR A 52 3.89 3.55 10.80
CA THR A 52 3.45 4.49 9.74
C THR A 52 3.83 3.97 8.35
N GLU A 53 5.07 3.55 8.16
CA GLU A 53 5.52 3.00 6.88
C GLU A 53 4.79 1.69 6.53
N SER A 54 4.50 0.85 7.52
CA SER A 54 3.69 -0.36 7.33
C SER A 54 2.23 -0.02 6.94
N TYR A 55 1.66 1.04 7.51
CA TYR A 55 0.35 1.57 7.13
C TYR A 55 0.36 2.11 5.69
N ASN A 56 1.37 2.91 5.32
CA ASN A 56 1.53 3.43 3.97
C ASN A 56 1.66 2.30 2.94
N LYS A 57 2.44 1.26 3.25
CA LYS A 57 2.54 0.06 2.40
C LYS A 57 1.17 -0.61 2.21
N MET A 58 0.40 -0.78 3.27
CA MET A 58 -0.95 -1.37 3.19
C MET A 58 -1.89 -0.52 2.33
N ARG A 59 -1.80 0.81 2.39
CA ARG A 59 -2.56 1.72 1.49
C ARG A 59 -2.22 1.48 0.02
N LEU A 60 -0.94 1.30 -0.31
CA LEU A 60 -0.49 0.96 -1.67
C LEU A 60 -1.02 -0.41 -2.10
N ASP A 61 -0.94 -1.42 -1.23
CA ASP A 61 -1.44 -2.76 -1.49
C ASP A 61 -2.96 -2.76 -1.70
N LEU A 62 -3.71 -2.00 -0.90
CA LEU A 62 -5.15 -1.83 -1.07
C LEU A 62 -5.50 -1.14 -2.40
N LYS A 63 -4.75 -0.09 -2.78
CA LYS A 63 -4.93 0.59 -4.08
C LYS A 63 -4.75 -0.40 -5.23
N LYS A 64 -3.72 -1.24 -5.16
CA LYS A 64 -3.48 -2.31 -6.15
C LYS A 64 -4.63 -3.32 -6.17
N THR A 65 -5.04 -3.83 -5.01
CA THR A 65 -6.14 -4.80 -4.90
C THR A 65 -7.44 -4.25 -5.47
N LYS A 66 -7.74 -2.96 -5.25
CA LYS A 66 -8.90 -2.28 -5.87
C LYS A 66 -8.80 -2.24 -7.39
N ALA A 67 -7.64 -1.90 -7.92
CA ALA A 67 -7.41 -1.87 -9.37
C ALA A 67 -7.53 -3.28 -10.00
N ASP A 68 -7.04 -4.29 -9.33
CA ASP A 68 -7.14 -5.69 -9.77
C ASP A 68 -8.61 -6.16 -9.75
N ALA A 69 -9.39 -5.79 -8.72
CA ALA A 69 -10.82 -6.08 -8.66
C ALA A 69 -11.59 -5.48 -9.84
N VAL A 70 -11.33 -4.21 -10.18
CA VAL A 70 -11.94 -3.53 -11.34
C VAL A 70 -11.61 -4.25 -12.65
N LYS A 71 -10.36 -4.68 -12.85
CA LYS A 71 -9.95 -5.44 -14.05
C LYS A 71 -10.65 -6.79 -14.14
N LEU A 72 -10.74 -7.52 -13.02
CA LEU A 72 -11.43 -8.79 -12.95
C LEU A 72 -12.92 -8.63 -13.25
N GLU A 73 -13.57 -7.65 -12.66
CA GLU A 73 -14.97 -7.34 -12.89
C GLU A 73 -15.23 -6.99 -14.38
N ALA A 74 -14.40 -6.14 -14.97
CA ALA A 74 -14.49 -5.81 -16.40
C ALA A 74 -14.30 -7.05 -17.30
N SER A 75 -13.52 -8.04 -16.87
CA SER A 75 -13.30 -9.29 -17.60
C SER A 75 -14.46 -10.29 -17.51
N LEU A 76 -15.37 -10.14 -16.54
CA LEU A 76 -16.51 -11.06 -16.37
C LEU A 76 -17.57 -10.88 -17.45
N LYS A 77 -17.86 -9.65 -17.88
CA LYS A 77 -18.90 -9.39 -18.89
C LYS A 77 -18.63 -10.09 -20.23
N PRO A 78 -17.44 -9.96 -20.85
CA PRO A 78 -17.13 -10.72 -22.08
C PRO A 78 -17.09 -12.23 -21.85
N ALA A 79 -16.62 -12.70 -20.68
CA ALA A 79 -16.65 -14.12 -20.35
C ALA A 79 -18.07 -14.65 -20.18
N GLN A 80 -18.99 -13.88 -19.61
CA GLN A 80 -20.41 -14.23 -19.53
C GLN A 80 -21.04 -14.32 -20.92
N THR A 81 -20.72 -13.37 -21.81
CA THR A 81 -21.22 -13.38 -23.20
C THR A 81 -20.72 -14.62 -23.95
N ALA A 82 -19.44 -14.97 -23.80
CA ALA A 82 -18.86 -16.17 -24.40
C ALA A 82 -19.51 -17.46 -23.86
N LEU A 83 -19.76 -17.51 -22.54
CA LEU A 83 -20.45 -18.63 -21.90
C LEU A 83 -21.88 -18.79 -22.43
N THR A 84 -22.61 -17.70 -22.57
CA THR A 84 -23.99 -17.73 -23.14
C THR A 84 -23.96 -18.28 -24.56
N ALA A 85 -23.09 -17.78 -25.43
CA ALA A 85 -22.97 -18.25 -26.81
C ALA A 85 -22.57 -19.74 -26.90
N ALA A 86 -21.63 -20.18 -26.07
CA ALA A 86 -21.23 -21.57 -26.00
C ALA A 86 -22.37 -22.49 -25.48
N THR A 87 -23.15 -21.98 -24.49
CA THR A 87 -24.34 -22.71 -23.97
C THR A 87 -25.39 -22.91 -25.06
N GLU A 88 -25.71 -21.87 -25.84
CA GLU A 88 -26.68 -21.93 -26.92
C GLU A 88 -26.27 -22.97 -27.99
N LYS A 89 -24.98 -23.05 -28.36
CA LYS A 89 -24.47 -24.04 -29.28
C LYS A 89 -24.66 -25.46 -28.73
N VAL A 90 -24.29 -25.74 -27.51
CA VAL A 90 -24.43 -27.06 -26.90
C VAL A 90 -25.91 -27.45 -26.75
N GLN A 91 -26.78 -26.50 -26.41
CA GLN A 91 -28.23 -26.74 -26.36
C GLN A 91 -28.78 -27.13 -27.74
N THR A 92 -28.32 -26.47 -28.82
CA THR A 92 -28.71 -26.80 -30.20
C THR A 92 -28.25 -28.21 -30.58
N ILE A 93 -27.00 -28.58 -30.25
CA ILE A 93 -26.49 -29.94 -30.45
C ILE A 93 -27.35 -30.96 -29.70
N ALA A 94 -27.64 -30.70 -28.40
CA ALA A 94 -28.44 -31.58 -27.57
C ALA A 94 -29.86 -31.76 -28.13
N ALA A 95 -30.53 -30.65 -28.49
CA ALA A 95 -31.88 -30.64 -29.04
C ALA A 95 -31.95 -31.44 -30.39
N THR A 96 -30.99 -31.17 -31.29
CA THR A 96 -30.91 -31.84 -32.56
C THR A 96 -30.67 -33.36 -32.39
N THR A 97 -29.75 -33.72 -31.50
CA THR A 97 -29.47 -35.14 -31.20
C THR A 97 -30.69 -35.83 -30.58
N TYR A 98 -31.43 -35.17 -29.70
CA TYR A 98 -32.63 -35.69 -29.08
C TYR A 98 -33.77 -35.89 -30.11
N MET A 99 -34.04 -34.89 -30.96
CA MET A 99 -35.10 -34.93 -31.96
C MET A 99 -34.84 -35.98 -33.08
N GLN A 100 -33.58 -36.14 -33.46
CA GLN A 100 -33.19 -37.10 -34.50
C GLN A 100 -33.09 -38.53 -33.95
N GLY A 101 -33.04 -38.71 -32.64
CA GLY A 101 -32.90 -40.01 -32.00
C GLY A 101 -31.59 -40.73 -32.35
N ARG A 102 -31.45 -41.96 -31.81
CA ARG A 102 -30.27 -42.84 -32.11
C ARG A 102 -30.14 -43.24 -33.57
N VAL A 103 -31.18 -43.04 -34.36
CA VAL A 103 -31.25 -43.50 -35.76
C VAL A 103 -30.88 -42.39 -36.76
N GLY A 104 -30.75 -41.12 -36.33
CA GLY A 104 -30.47 -39.97 -37.20
C GLY A 104 -29.20 -40.13 -38.05
N PRO A 105 -28.03 -40.45 -37.47
CA PRO A 105 -26.80 -40.71 -38.23
C PRO A 105 -26.90 -41.92 -39.17
N MET A 106 -27.57 -42.97 -38.73
CA MET A 106 -27.82 -44.16 -39.56
C MET A 106 -28.74 -43.84 -40.74
N ASN A 107 -29.75 -43.00 -40.56
CA ASN A 107 -30.67 -42.60 -41.60
C ASN A 107 -29.96 -41.84 -42.74
N VAL A 108 -29.00 -40.96 -42.38
CA VAL A 108 -28.14 -40.26 -43.36
C VAL A 108 -27.28 -41.22 -44.17
N LEU A 109 -26.83 -42.30 -43.56
CA LEU A 109 -26.04 -43.34 -44.25
C LEU A 109 -26.89 -44.22 -45.19
N VAL A 110 -28.14 -44.53 -44.78
CA VAL A 110 -28.98 -45.51 -45.46
C VAL A 110 -29.92 -44.89 -46.49
N SER A 111 -30.51 -43.72 -46.25
CA SER A 111 -31.58 -43.09 -47.06
C SER A 111 -31.12 -42.09 -48.09
N GLY A 112 -29.83 -41.86 -48.27
CA GLY A 112 -29.32 -40.85 -49.20
C GLY A 112 -29.28 -41.33 -50.64
N ASP A 113 -30.08 -40.71 -51.48
CA ASP A 113 -30.19 -40.95 -52.92
C ASP A 113 -29.13 -40.19 -53.75
N GLN A 114 -28.29 -39.34 -53.12
CA GLN A 114 -27.26 -38.53 -53.79
C GLN A 114 -25.92 -38.59 -53.05
N GLY A 115 -24.86 -38.98 -53.73
CA GLY A 115 -23.49 -39.03 -53.22
C GLY A 115 -23.01 -40.46 -52.83
N SER A 116 -21.69 -40.64 -52.85
CA SER A 116 -21.08 -41.93 -52.45
C SER A 116 -21.19 -42.15 -50.95
N LEU A 117 -21.21 -43.41 -50.52
CA LEU A 117 -21.19 -43.76 -49.09
C LEU A 117 -20.01 -43.04 -48.33
N LEU A 118 -18.89 -42.94 -49.04
CA LEU A 118 -17.69 -42.29 -48.48
C LEU A 118 -17.94 -40.78 -48.18
N GLU A 119 -18.60 -40.06 -49.09
CA GLU A 119 -18.94 -38.63 -48.87
C GLU A 119 -19.88 -38.43 -47.67
N ARG A 120 -20.86 -39.34 -47.53
CA ARG A 120 -21.78 -39.30 -46.37
C ARG A 120 -21.07 -39.61 -45.02
N MET A 121 -20.14 -40.57 -45.06
CA MET A 121 -19.29 -40.84 -43.86
C MET A 121 -18.39 -39.65 -43.50
N THR A 122 -17.76 -39.02 -44.50
CA THR A 122 -16.92 -37.83 -44.30
C THR A 122 -17.74 -36.67 -43.73
N PHE A 123 -18.95 -36.44 -44.21
CA PHE A 123 -19.85 -35.43 -43.68
C PHE A 123 -20.22 -35.69 -42.21
N LEU A 124 -20.60 -36.92 -41.87
CA LEU A 124 -20.90 -37.30 -40.46
C LEU A 124 -19.70 -37.17 -39.56
N GLU A 125 -18.52 -37.53 -40.03
CA GLU A 125 -17.27 -37.34 -39.26
C GLU A 125 -17.01 -35.84 -39.00
N GLN A 126 -17.21 -35.00 -40.03
CA GLN A 126 -17.03 -33.55 -39.90
C GLN A 126 -18.03 -32.92 -38.90
N VAL A 127 -19.31 -33.33 -38.96
CA VAL A 127 -20.33 -32.86 -37.99
C VAL A 127 -19.98 -33.31 -36.56
N THR A 128 -19.59 -34.58 -36.39
CA THR A 128 -19.20 -35.11 -35.08
C THR A 128 -17.99 -34.38 -34.52
N ARG A 129 -17.01 -34.11 -35.35
CA ARG A 129 -15.81 -33.35 -34.96
C ARG A 129 -16.14 -31.91 -34.60
N SER A 130 -17.03 -31.25 -35.37
CA SER A 130 -17.50 -29.88 -35.05
C SER A 130 -18.27 -29.85 -33.74
N ASN A 131 -19.17 -30.79 -33.50
CA ASN A 131 -19.92 -30.90 -32.26
C ASN A 131 -19.01 -31.13 -31.06
N GLN A 132 -17.97 -31.96 -31.19
CA GLN A 132 -16.98 -32.18 -30.13
C GLN A 132 -16.21 -30.91 -29.82
N GLN A 133 -15.78 -30.14 -30.84
CA GLN A 133 -15.10 -28.87 -30.64
C GLN A 133 -15.98 -27.84 -29.91
N ASP A 134 -17.28 -27.78 -30.23
CA ASP A 134 -18.21 -26.87 -29.54
C ASP A 134 -18.45 -27.29 -28.07
N ILE A 135 -18.49 -28.61 -27.78
CA ILE A 135 -18.57 -29.10 -26.38
C ILE A 135 -17.28 -28.80 -25.58
N ASP A 136 -16.13 -29.02 -26.21
CA ASP A 136 -14.83 -28.73 -25.58
C ASP A 136 -14.71 -27.20 -25.29
N ALA A 137 -15.08 -26.36 -26.25
CA ALA A 137 -15.10 -24.90 -26.08
C ALA A 137 -16.08 -24.46 -25.00
N PHE A 138 -17.24 -25.08 -24.86
CA PHE A 138 -18.18 -24.82 -23.76
C PHE A 138 -17.56 -25.17 -22.41
N THR A 139 -16.89 -26.31 -22.31
CA THR A 139 -16.24 -26.74 -21.06
C THR A 139 -15.15 -25.80 -20.64
N GLU A 140 -14.26 -25.39 -21.56
CA GLU A 140 -13.19 -24.41 -21.31
C GLU A 140 -13.75 -23.04 -20.93
N THR A 141 -14.79 -22.57 -21.64
CA THR A 141 -15.43 -21.27 -21.36
C THR A 141 -16.08 -21.27 -19.98
N THR A 142 -16.75 -22.38 -19.60
CA THR A 142 -17.37 -22.53 -18.28
C THR A 142 -16.33 -22.48 -17.17
N GLN A 143 -15.22 -23.20 -17.35
CA GLN A 143 -14.12 -23.21 -16.40
C GLN A 143 -13.50 -21.82 -16.27
N THR A 144 -13.18 -21.16 -17.38
CA THR A 144 -12.61 -19.80 -17.40
C THR A 144 -13.51 -18.79 -16.68
N PHE A 145 -14.83 -18.85 -16.90
CA PHE A 145 -15.77 -17.99 -16.21
C PHE A 145 -15.80 -18.25 -14.70
N ALA A 146 -15.83 -19.51 -14.29
CA ALA A 146 -15.81 -19.89 -12.88
C ALA A 146 -14.53 -19.43 -12.17
N GLU A 147 -13.37 -19.59 -12.81
CA GLU A 147 -12.07 -19.16 -12.31
C GLU A 147 -12.02 -17.62 -12.11
N ARG A 148 -12.48 -16.84 -13.10
CA ARG A 148 -12.52 -15.36 -13.00
C ARG A 148 -13.45 -14.91 -11.88
N LYS A 149 -14.62 -15.55 -11.74
CA LYS A 149 -15.58 -15.26 -10.66
C LYS A 149 -15.00 -15.58 -9.28
N ALA A 150 -14.31 -16.71 -9.14
CA ALA A 150 -13.62 -17.09 -7.90
C ALA A 150 -12.48 -16.11 -7.56
N ALA A 151 -11.67 -15.73 -8.55
CA ALA A 151 -10.59 -14.75 -8.38
C ALA A 151 -11.12 -13.37 -7.92
N LEU A 152 -12.26 -12.92 -8.48
CA LEU A 152 -12.90 -11.67 -8.04
C LEU A 152 -13.37 -11.77 -6.59
N ALA A 153 -14.02 -12.86 -6.20
CA ALA A 153 -14.50 -13.07 -4.83
C ALA A 153 -13.34 -13.10 -3.82
N GLN A 154 -12.23 -13.79 -4.15
CA GLN A 154 -11.02 -13.79 -3.33
C GLN A 154 -10.41 -12.38 -3.20
N THR A 155 -10.35 -11.63 -4.31
CA THR A 155 -9.84 -10.27 -4.33
C THR A 155 -10.68 -9.34 -3.45
N GLN A 156 -12.01 -9.45 -3.50
CA GLN A 156 -12.93 -8.68 -2.66
C GLN A 156 -12.79 -9.04 -1.17
N THR A 157 -12.62 -10.32 -0.85
CA THR A 157 -12.36 -10.78 0.53
C THR A 157 -11.05 -10.19 1.05
N LYS A 158 -9.98 -10.23 0.26
CA LYS A 158 -8.68 -9.61 0.58
C LYS A 158 -8.83 -8.11 0.79
N GLN A 159 -9.56 -7.41 -0.07
CA GLN A 159 -9.82 -5.97 0.06
C GLN A 159 -10.52 -5.65 1.39
N THR A 160 -11.53 -6.42 1.77
CA THR A 160 -12.25 -6.24 3.04
C THR A 160 -11.32 -6.42 4.24
N ALA A 161 -10.48 -7.46 4.23
CA ALA A 161 -9.50 -7.69 5.28
C ALA A 161 -8.47 -6.55 5.37
N GLN A 162 -7.97 -6.04 4.24
CA GLN A 162 -7.05 -4.90 4.20
C GLN A 162 -7.68 -3.63 4.75
N VAL A 163 -8.94 -3.34 4.46
CA VAL A 163 -9.65 -2.16 5.01
C VAL A 163 -9.77 -2.26 6.53
N LYS A 164 -10.13 -3.45 7.05
CA LYS A 164 -10.21 -3.69 8.50
C LYS A 164 -8.86 -3.52 9.19
N GLU A 165 -7.80 -4.08 8.60
CA GLU A 165 -6.44 -3.96 9.13
C GLU A 165 -5.94 -2.51 9.12
N LEU A 166 -6.24 -1.74 8.06
CA LEU A 166 -5.91 -0.31 7.99
C LEU A 166 -6.58 0.49 9.10
N ALA A 167 -7.85 0.20 9.41
CA ALA A 167 -8.58 0.86 10.50
C ALA A 167 -7.93 0.57 11.86
N ALA A 168 -7.59 -0.70 12.14
CA ALA A 168 -6.93 -1.08 13.38
C ALA A 168 -5.52 -0.45 13.52
N ARG A 169 -4.76 -0.38 12.43
CA ARG A 169 -3.44 0.28 12.44
C ARG A 169 -3.54 1.78 12.66
N LYS A 170 -4.55 2.43 12.07
CA LYS A 170 -4.80 3.86 12.29
C LYS A 170 -5.09 4.14 13.76
N GLU A 171 -6.00 3.38 14.38
CA GLU A 171 -6.33 3.52 15.80
C GLU A 171 -5.07 3.37 16.67
N LYS A 172 -4.27 2.32 16.40
CA LYS A 172 -3.02 2.11 17.12
C LYS A 172 -2.01 3.25 16.94
N ILE A 173 -1.90 3.85 15.76
CA ILE A 173 -1.03 5.00 15.51
C ILE A 173 -1.51 6.20 16.32
N GLU A 174 -2.82 6.44 16.40
CA GLU A 174 -3.40 7.56 17.15
C GLU A 174 -3.12 7.41 18.66
N ASP A 175 -3.22 6.20 19.22
CA ASP A 175 -2.87 5.90 20.60
C ASP A 175 -1.35 6.10 20.86
N ASP A 176 -0.49 5.48 20.03
CA ASP A 176 0.98 5.59 20.15
C ASP A 176 1.45 7.06 20.00
N LEU A 177 0.74 7.88 19.19
CA LEU A 177 0.99 9.33 19.07
C LEU A 177 0.69 10.09 20.35
N GLN A 178 -0.43 9.81 20.98
CA GLN A 178 -0.80 10.48 22.24
C GLN A 178 0.24 10.19 23.31
N ASP A 179 0.62 8.92 23.48
CA ASP A 179 1.67 8.53 24.42
C ASP A 179 3.01 9.24 24.15
N LEU A 180 3.37 9.40 22.87
CA LEU A 180 4.60 10.10 22.48
C LEU A 180 4.53 11.59 22.81
N TYR A 181 3.41 12.26 22.55
CA TYR A 181 3.24 13.67 22.86
C TYR A 181 3.28 13.92 24.36
N ASP A 182 2.64 13.07 25.16
CA ASP A 182 2.69 13.17 26.63
C ASP A 182 4.14 13.00 27.16
N MET A 183 4.90 12.05 26.60
CA MET A 183 6.32 11.88 26.94
C MET A 183 7.17 13.12 26.55
N ARG A 184 6.89 13.73 25.40
CA ARG A 184 7.62 14.92 24.93
C ARG A 184 7.30 16.13 25.79
N GLU A 185 6.03 16.35 26.13
CA GLU A 185 5.62 17.43 27.02
C GLU A 185 6.27 17.29 28.39
N ALA A 186 6.31 16.07 28.95
CA ALA A 186 6.99 15.80 30.21
C ALA A 186 8.51 16.00 30.16
N ALA A 187 9.14 15.73 29.00
CA ALA A 187 10.59 15.82 28.83
C ALA A 187 11.09 17.25 28.51
N PHE A 188 10.32 17.99 27.69
CA PHE A 188 10.76 19.22 27.03
C PHE A 188 9.85 20.41 27.32
N GLY A 189 8.72 20.21 28.00
CA GLY A 189 7.70 21.23 28.25
C GLY A 189 6.84 21.57 27.05
N SER A 190 6.97 20.81 25.96
CA SER A 190 6.15 20.92 24.73
C SER A 190 6.04 19.58 24.03
N ALA A 191 4.85 19.24 23.56
CA ALA A 191 4.59 18.05 22.76
C ALA A 191 5.23 18.12 21.37
N THR A 192 5.41 19.32 20.83
CA THR A 192 5.93 19.58 19.49
C THR A 192 7.11 20.54 19.50
N GLU A 193 7.97 20.44 18.49
CA GLU A 193 9.00 21.44 18.20
C GLU A 193 8.42 22.48 17.23
N ASP A 194 8.88 23.73 17.33
CA ASP A 194 8.70 24.76 16.31
C ASP A 194 10.09 25.26 15.91
N THR A 195 10.55 24.80 14.75
CA THR A 195 11.89 25.15 14.24
C THR A 195 11.86 26.34 13.26
N GLY A 196 10.67 26.84 12.95
CA GLY A 196 10.47 27.89 11.95
C GLY A 196 10.83 27.47 10.51
N SER A 197 10.54 28.32 9.57
CA SER A 197 10.88 28.10 8.14
C SER A 197 12.37 28.34 7.90
N TYR A 198 12.89 27.68 6.85
CA TYR A 198 14.26 27.86 6.40
C TYR A 198 14.50 29.27 5.84
N THR A 199 15.51 29.95 6.37
CA THR A 199 15.88 31.33 5.98
C THR A 199 17.22 31.42 5.25
N GLY A 200 17.88 30.28 5.03
CA GLY A 200 19.16 30.20 4.31
C GLY A 200 18.98 30.23 2.79
N GLU A 201 20.09 30.26 2.10
CA GLU A 201 20.14 30.19 0.63
C GLU A 201 19.79 28.77 0.15
N ILE A 202 18.83 28.66 -0.77
CA ILE A 202 18.48 27.39 -1.41
C ILE A 202 19.43 27.20 -2.62
N PRO A 203 20.15 26.07 -2.71
CA PRO A 203 21.07 25.82 -3.81
C PRO A 203 20.35 25.85 -5.18
N ASP A 204 20.92 26.57 -6.14
CA ASP A 204 20.44 26.55 -7.53
C ASP A 204 20.96 25.29 -8.23
N ILE A 205 20.10 24.30 -8.35
CA ILE A 205 20.39 23.00 -8.96
C ILE A 205 19.52 22.87 -10.21
N PRO A 206 20.11 22.61 -11.39
CA PRO A 206 19.34 22.51 -12.63
C PRO A 206 18.48 21.25 -12.69
N GLY A 207 17.42 21.32 -13.50
CA GLY A 207 16.61 20.16 -13.84
C GLY A 207 15.60 19.72 -12.79
N SER A 208 15.14 18.48 -12.90
CA SER A 208 14.12 17.91 -12.01
C SER A 208 14.63 17.74 -10.57
N ALA A 209 15.90 17.40 -10.39
CA ALA A 209 16.50 17.28 -9.06
C ALA A 209 16.47 18.63 -8.32
N GLY A 210 16.77 19.74 -9.00
CA GLY A 210 16.69 21.08 -8.39
C GLY A 210 15.29 21.44 -7.98
N LYS A 211 14.28 21.15 -8.81
CA LYS A 211 12.87 21.37 -8.44
C LYS A 211 12.46 20.58 -7.19
N ALA A 212 12.88 19.31 -7.10
CA ALA A 212 12.60 18.47 -5.95
C ALA A 212 13.27 18.99 -4.67
N VAL A 213 14.54 19.41 -4.77
CA VAL A 213 15.33 19.98 -3.67
C VAL A 213 14.72 21.30 -3.21
N THR A 214 14.43 22.23 -4.13
CA THR A 214 13.78 23.51 -3.81
C THR A 214 12.44 23.29 -3.13
N PHE A 215 11.65 22.35 -3.61
CA PHE A 215 10.39 22.00 -2.96
C PHE A 215 10.63 21.55 -1.50
N ALA A 216 11.59 20.64 -1.27
CA ALA A 216 11.91 20.14 0.06
C ALA A 216 12.35 21.26 1.04
N PHE A 217 13.20 22.19 0.58
CA PHE A 217 13.60 23.37 1.39
C PHE A 217 12.40 24.21 1.82
N ASN A 218 11.42 24.38 0.93
CA ASN A 218 10.20 25.16 1.22
C ASN A 218 9.24 24.44 2.19
N GLN A 219 9.52 23.18 2.56
CA GLN A 219 8.72 22.46 3.56
C GLN A 219 9.34 22.46 4.95
N ILE A 220 10.59 22.95 5.10
CA ILE A 220 11.26 23.02 6.41
C ILE A 220 10.41 23.86 7.38
N GLY A 221 10.29 23.38 8.61
CA GLY A 221 9.45 23.97 9.65
C GLY A 221 7.99 23.51 9.64
N LYS A 222 7.57 22.72 8.65
CA LYS A 222 6.24 22.08 8.69
C LYS A 222 6.25 20.84 9.57
N PRO A 223 5.16 20.59 10.32
CA PRO A 223 5.12 19.49 11.27
C PRO A 223 5.13 18.12 10.57
N TYR A 224 5.65 17.14 11.28
CA TYR A 224 5.46 15.74 10.90
C TYR A 224 3.98 15.34 11.02
N GLY A 225 3.45 14.69 9.99
CA GLY A 225 2.12 14.08 10.01
C GLY A 225 2.19 12.65 9.49
N TYR A 226 1.74 11.66 10.27
CA TYR A 226 1.78 10.26 9.86
C TYR A 226 0.88 10.02 8.65
N GLY A 227 1.41 9.35 7.62
CA GLY A 227 0.68 9.07 6.38
C GLY A 227 0.37 10.29 5.53
N ASP A 228 0.98 11.46 5.83
CA ASP A 228 0.77 12.71 5.12
C ASP A 228 1.85 12.96 4.05
N ALA A 229 1.40 13.52 2.93
CA ALA A 229 2.25 13.96 1.82
C ALA A 229 2.01 15.44 1.44
N GLY A 230 1.63 16.24 2.42
CA GLY A 230 1.41 17.69 2.30
C GLY A 230 -0.04 18.10 2.02
N PRO A 231 -0.28 19.41 1.88
CA PRO A 231 0.71 20.50 1.93
C PRO A 231 1.08 20.99 3.35
N ASN A 232 0.32 20.59 4.38
CA ASN A 232 0.44 21.16 5.73
C ASN A 232 1.41 20.37 6.63
N SER A 233 1.55 19.08 6.40
CA SER A 233 2.37 18.15 7.16
C SER A 233 2.89 17.02 6.27
N TYR A 234 3.95 16.35 6.69
CA TYR A 234 4.60 15.28 5.92
C TYR A 234 5.10 14.18 6.85
N ASP A 235 4.97 12.92 6.42
CA ASP A 235 5.88 11.88 6.89
C ASP A 235 7.14 11.80 6.00
N CYS A 236 8.10 10.95 6.37
CA CYS A 236 9.38 10.88 5.66
C CYS A 236 9.23 10.53 4.17
N SER A 237 8.43 9.53 3.85
CA SER A 237 8.20 9.06 2.48
C SER A 237 7.23 9.95 1.71
N GLY A 238 6.32 10.63 2.40
CA GLY A 238 5.42 11.63 1.85
C GLY A 238 6.14 12.91 1.43
N LEU A 239 7.11 13.38 2.22
CA LEU A 239 7.96 14.51 1.86
C LEU A 239 8.73 14.24 0.56
N THR A 240 9.42 13.11 0.47
CA THR A 240 10.17 12.73 -0.73
C THR A 240 9.27 12.49 -1.94
N GLN A 241 8.09 11.90 -1.73
CA GLN A 241 7.05 11.75 -2.76
C GLN A 241 6.61 13.12 -3.31
N ALA A 242 6.25 14.05 -2.42
CA ALA A 242 5.77 15.38 -2.81
C ALA A 242 6.88 16.19 -3.50
N SER A 243 8.13 16.10 -3.00
CA SER A 243 9.29 16.76 -3.61
C SER A 243 9.50 16.35 -5.05
N TRP A 244 9.46 15.06 -5.33
CA TRP A 244 9.62 14.56 -6.69
C TRP A 244 8.36 14.72 -7.55
N ALA A 245 7.17 14.74 -6.95
CA ALA A 245 5.94 15.10 -7.66
C ALA A 245 5.99 16.53 -8.20
N ALA A 246 6.53 17.49 -7.42
CA ALA A 246 6.77 18.86 -7.88
C ALA A 246 7.76 18.94 -9.05
N ALA A 247 8.63 17.94 -9.18
CA ALA A 247 9.54 17.78 -10.32
C ALA A 247 8.96 16.95 -11.47
N GLY A 248 7.67 16.54 -11.41
CA GLY A 248 6.99 15.75 -12.43
C GLY A 248 7.30 14.25 -12.39
N LYS A 249 7.87 13.74 -11.30
CA LYS A 249 8.18 12.32 -11.10
C LYS A 249 7.28 11.74 -10.00
N SER A 250 6.74 10.55 -10.24
CA SER A 250 5.88 9.86 -9.27
C SER A 250 6.67 8.86 -8.45
N LEU A 251 6.55 8.94 -7.12
CA LEU A 251 7.10 7.97 -6.18
C LEU A 251 5.97 7.34 -5.37
N PRO A 252 6.12 6.08 -4.92
CA PRO A 252 5.18 5.49 -3.98
C PRO A 252 5.30 6.16 -2.61
N HIS A 253 4.19 6.29 -1.86
CA HIS A 253 4.19 6.78 -0.49
C HIS A 253 4.56 5.65 0.48
N ASN A 254 5.82 5.22 0.46
CA ASN A 254 6.42 4.24 1.36
C ASN A 254 7.92 4.17 1.10
N ALA A 255 8.75 4.29 2.13
CA ALA A 255 10.21 4.35 2.02
C ALA A 255 10.82 3.09 1.37
N ALA A 256 10.41 1.89 1.78
CA ALA A 256 10.90 0.64 1.18
C ALA A 256 10.48 0.48 -0.29
N ALA A 257 9.29 0.95 -0.65
CA ALA A 257 8.84 0.96 -2.05
C ALA A 257 9.62 2.00 -2.88
N GLN A 258 9.94 3.17 -2.31
CA GLN A 258 10.83 4.16 -2.93
C GLN A 258 12.23 3.59 -3.12
N TYR A 259 12.75 2.89 -2.08
CA TYR A 259 14.02 2.18 -2.22
C TYR A 259 13.98 1.24 -3.42
N SER A 260 12.94 0.43 -3.59
CA SER A 260 12.80 -0.50 -4.70
C SER A 260 12.64 0.17 -6.07
N ALA A 261 12.07 1.38 -6.12
CA ALA A 261 11.81 2.14 -7.34
C ALA A 261 13.04 2.93 -7.85
N THR A 262 14.09 3.10 -7.03
CA THR A 262 15.29 3.89 -7.38
C THR A 262 16.44 3.02 -7.89
N ALA A 263 17.33 3.62 -8.66
CA ALA A 263 18.62 3.01 -9.01
C ALA A 263 19.56 3.07 -7.80
N ARG A 264 20.24 1.96 -7.48
CA ARG A 264 21.24 1.92 -6.40
C ARG A 264 22.47 2.69 -6.80
N ILE A 265 22.96 3.52 -5.89
CA ILE A 265 24.19 4.28 -6.03
C ILE A 265 25.05 4.13 -4.78
N SER A 266 26.33 4.46 -4.88
CA SER A 266 27.22 4.54 -3.73
C SER A 266 27.11 5.90 -3.03
N ARG A 267 27.65 6.01 -1.80
CA ARG A 267 27.72 7.28 -1.08
C ARG A 267 28.53 8.33 -1.82
N SER A 268 29.61 7.91 -2.51
CA SER A 268 30.46 8.81 -3.29
C SER A 268 29.78 9.39 -4.52
N ASP A 269 28.73 8.73 -5.02
CA ASP A 269 27.99 9.15 -6.21
C ASP A 269 26.78 10.03 -5.89
N LEU A 270 26.55 10.34 -4.60
CA LEU A 270 25.42 11.16 -4.16
C LEU A 270 25.39 12.53 -4.83
N GLN A 271 24.26 12.87 -5.39
CA GLN A 271 23.94 14.17 -5.98
C GLN A 271 22.65 14.72 -5.36
N PRO A 272 22.51 16.07 -5.29
CA PRO A 272 21.25 16.65 -4.81
C PRO A 272 20.02 16.08 -5.55
N GLY A 273 18.99 15.75 -4.77
CA GLY A 273 17.80 15.05 -5.25
C GLY A 273 17.82 13.54 -5.01
N ASP A 274 18.99 12.90 -4.82
CA ASP A 274 19.05 11.48 -4.49
C ASP A 274 18.37 11.21 -3.13
N LEU A 275 17.90 9.98 -2.96
CA LEU A 275 17.28 9.54 -1.71
C LEU A 275 18.28 8.79 -0.84
N VAL A 276 18.23 9.08 0.46
CA VAL A 276 19.05 8.42 1.48
C VAL A 276 18.12 7.61 2.38
N PHE A 277 18.43 6.34 2.57
CA PHE A 277 17.59 5.40 3.32
C PHE A 277 18.27 4.97 4.61
N TYR A 278 17.48 4.85 5.67
CA TYR A 278 17.92 4.50 7.02
C TYR A 278 17.03 3.40 7.60
N ARG A 279 17.48 2.78 8.72
CA ARG A 279 16.68 1.83 9.51
C ARG A 279 16.06 0.73 8.64
N SER A 280 16.90 0.04 7.84
CA SER A 280 16.45 -1.03 6.92
C SER A 280 15.32 -0.58 5.97
N ASN A 281 15.40 0.67 5.50
CA ASN A 281 14.41 1.36 4.65
C ASN A 281 13.08 1.70 5.37
N GLY A 282 13.08 1.81 6.69
CA GLY A 282 11.98 2.33 7.48
C GLY A 282 11.95 3.86 7.53
N HIS A 283 13.00 4.54 7.05
CA HIS A 283 13.08 6.01 6.94
C HIS A 283 13.78 6.42 5.66
N VAL A 284 13.38 7.57 5.11
CA VAL A 284 13.92 8.14 3.88
C VAL A 284 14.04 9.65 3.98
N ALA A 285 15.10 10.18 3.38
CA ALA A 285 15.37 11.61 3.27
C ALA A 285 15.77 11.98 1.84
N ILE A 286 15.64 13.25 1.48
CA ILE A 286 16.20 13.78 0.23
C ILE A 286 17.56 14.41 0.50
N TYR A 287 18.58 14.02 -0.29
CA TYR A 287 19.92 14.60 -0.23
C TYR A 287 19.94 15.95 -0.94
N VAL A 288 20.53 16.96 -0.30
CA VAL A 288 20.54 18.33 -0.82
C VAL A 288 21.96 18.87 -1.11
N GLY A 289 22.96 18.00 -1.01
CA GLY A 289 24.37 18.37 -1.20
C GLY A 289 25.10 18.64 0.12
N GLY A 290 26.44 18.76 0.07
CA GLY A 290 27.27 19.13 1.21
C GLY A 290 27.15 18.23 2.44
N GLY A 291 26.82 16.94 2.27
CA GLY A 291 26.59 16.01 3.38
C GLY A 291 25.32 16.32 4.18
N LYS A 292 24.33 16.98 3.56
CA LYS A 292 23.07 17.38 4.18
C LYS A 292 21.87 16.72 3.53
N ILE A 293 20.85 16.51 4.34
CA ILE A 293 19.55 15.97 3.95
C ILE A 293 18.42 16.88 4.43
N ILE A 294 17.26 16.74 3.80
CA ILE A 294 15.99 17.23 4.35
C ILE A 294 15.08 16.03 4.56
N ASP A 295 14.51 15.93 5.75
CA ASP A 295 13.58 14.85 6.10
C ASP A 295 12.49 15.33 7.06
N ALA A 296 11.40 14.57 7.14
CA ALA A 296 10.40 14.64 8.20
C ALA A 296 10.73 13.52 9.20
N PRO A 297 11.35 13.83 10.35
CA PRO A 297 12.02 12.82 11.17
C PRO A 297 11.09 11.94 11.99
N SER A 298 10.10 12.49 12.66
CA SER A 298 9.14 11.76 13.50
C SER A 298 8.07 12.69 14.06
N ALA A 299 7.01 12.13 14.61
CA ALA A 299 5.94 12.88 15.27
C ALA A 299 6.48 13.79 16.37
N GLY A 300 5.89 14.99 16.49
CA GLY A 300 6.31 16.04 17.41
C GLY A 300 7.55 16.80 16.95
N ARG A 301 8.05 16.57 15.76
CA ARG A 301 9.16 17.30 15.15
C ARG A 301 8.75 17.85 13.79
N ASP A 302 9.46 18.88 13.37
CA ASP A 302 9.25 19.48 12.05
C ASP A 302 10.11 18.83 10.98
N VAL A 303 9.83 19.17 9.73
CA VAL A 303 10.74 18.93 8.59
C VAL A 303 12.04 19.69 8.83
N LEU A 304 13.17 19.01 8.77
CA LEU A 304 14.47 19.53 9.16
C LEU A 304 15.52 19.42 8.05
N HIS A 305 16.43 20.40 8.03
CA HIS A 305 17.69 20.35 7.27
C HIS A 305 18.82 19.95 8.21
N ARG A 306 19.39 18.77 8.05
CA ARG A 306 20.38 18.21 8.98
C ARG A 306 21.45 17.37 8.33
N SER A 307 22.41 16.86 9.11
CA SER A 307 23.49 16.01 8.59
C SER A 307 22.95 14.69 8.06
N ILE A 308 23.52 14.18 6.96
CA ILE A 308 23.27 12.82 6.45
C ILE A 308 23.68 11.73 7.47
N ASP A 309 24.59 12.04 8.38
CA ASP A 309 25.11 11.11 9.40
C ASP A 309 24.35 11.21 10.73
N ILE A 310 23.14 11.78 10.74
CA ILE A 310 22.25 11.79 11.95
C ILE A 310 21.88 10.35 12.37
N MET A 311 21.83 9.45 11.44
CA MET A 311 21.71 8.00 11.59
C MET A 311 22.67 7.33 10.60
N THR A 312 22.98 6.05 10.79
CA THR A 312 23.75 5.29 9.79
C THR A 312 22.89 4.99 8.56
N PRO A 313 23.21 5.55 7.38
CA PRO A 313 22.50 5.20 6.15
C PRO A 313 22.70 3.72 5.79
N ASN A 314 21.66 3.07 5.32
CA ASN A 314 21.71 1.69 4.83
C ASN A 314 21.65 1.59 3.29
N GLY A 315 21.39 2.69 2.60
CA GLY A 315 21.38 2.71 1.15
C GLY A 315 21.09 4.09 0.56
N TYR A 316 21.39 4.21 -0.72
CA TYR A 316 21.19 5.42 -1.50
C TYR A 316 20.52 5.08 -2.83
N GLY A 317 19.66 5.96 -3.32
CA GLY A 317 18.88 5.71 -4.52
C GLY A 317 18.69 6.94 -5.39
N ARG A 318 18.94 6.81 -6.68
CA ARG A 318 18.71 7.85 -7.69
C ARG A 318 17.38 7.62 -8.39
N ILE A 319 16.60 8.68 -8.54
CA ILE A 319 15.34 8.65 -9.30
C ILE A 319 15.68 8.54 -10.79
N LYS A 320 15.02 7.60 -11.48
CA LYS A 320 15.20 7.36 -12.92
C LYS A 320 14.45 8.35 -13.79
#